data_b16feca3f671886bb7d5d7ccd1842416
#
_entry.id   b16feca3f671886bb7d5d7ccd1842416
#
_cell.length_a   1.000
_cell.length_b   1.000
_cell.length_c   1.000
_cell.angle_alpha   90.00
_cell.angle_beta   90.00
_cell.angle_gamma   90.00
#
_symmetry.space_group_name_H-M   'P 1'
#
loop_
_entity.id
_entity.type
_entity.pdbx_description
1 polymer ?
#
loop_
_entity_poly.entity_id
_entity_poly.type
_entity_poly.pdbx_seq_one_letter_code
_entity_poly.pdbx_strand_id
1 'polypeptide(L)'
;MAGLAVLSLVTAVAVLLAFKWSSDQPALVAAKRAMQAAIFEMRLFNDDLAALLRAQGEVFRHTLRYLRLSLAPTLWLIVPMLALLLHMEFHFGYAGLTTGEPALVKLRFDGAALPASLEAPAAVGVETPGVVLPSEREIVWRIRPHAAGAYDLRVHLGGTVLGKTLLVSDAVARRSPVRPDAELLNQLLYPSEPPLPGGMSLSAITIAYPERGFVVAGWNIGWSGVYLALTLVFALALKRPFGVAM
;
A
#
# COMPACT_ATOMS: atom_id res chain seq x y z
N MET A 1 5.27 4.11 -15.51
CA MET A 1 5.47 5.47 -14.97
C MET A 1 4.29 6.41 -15.24
N ALA A 2 3.85 6.61 -16.49
CA ALA A 2 2.75 7.55 -16.78
C ALA A 2 1.47 7.30 -15.97
N GLY A 3 0.99 6.07 -15.89
CA GLY A 3 -0.22 5.73 -15.11
C GLY A 3 -0.08 6.06 -13.62
N LEU A 4 1.11 5.82 -13.03
CA LEU A 4 1.37 6.15 -11.63
C LEU A 4 1.37 7.68 -11.41
N ALA A 5 1.94 8.44 -12.34
CA ALA A 5 1.95 9.91 -12.26
C ALA A 5 0.53 10.50 -12.38
N VAL A 6 -0.29 9.98 -13.29
CA VAL A 6 -1.70 10.38 -13.40
C VAL A 6 -2.48 10.05 -12.14
N LEU A 7 -2.31 8.86 -11.59
CA LEU A 7 -2.94 8.45 -10.33
C LEU A 7 -2.52 9.37 -9.18
N SER A 8 -1.21 9.67 -9.06
CA SER A 8 -0.67 10.58 -8.04
C SER A 8 -1.25 11.98 -8.16
N LEU A 9 -1.41 12.49 -9.39
CA LEU A 9 -2.02 13.79 -9.64
C LEU A 9 -3.50 13.81 -9.21
N VAL A 10 -4.28 12.81 -9.64
CA VAL A 10 -5.70 12.69 -9.27
C VAL A 10 -5.85 12.60 -7.76
N THR A 11 -5.03 11.79 -7.11
CA THR A 11 -5.04 11.65 -5.65
C THR A 11 -4.65 12.97 -4.95
N ALA A 12 -3.63 13.68 -5.44
CA ALA A 12 -3.25 14.98 -4.88
C ALA A 12 -4.40 16.00 -4.96
N VAL A 13 -5.11 16.06 -6.09
CA VAL A 13 -6.29 16.91 -6.24
C VAL A 13 -7.41 16.49 -5.28
N ALA A 14 -7.71 15.20 -5.21
CA ALA A 14 -8.75 14.68 -4.31
C ALA A 14 -8.43 14.98 -2.84
N VAL A 15 -7.18 14.78 -2.40
CA VAL A 15 -6.72 15.09 -1.05
C VAL A 15 -6.81 16.57 -0.74
N LEU A 16 -6.39 17.45 -1.67
CA LEU A 16 -6.49 18.90 -1.49
C LEU A 16 -7.93 19.37 -1.35
N LEU A 17 -8.84 18.85 -2.18
CA LEU A 17 -10.27 19.17 -2.11
C LEU A 17 -10.89 18.65 -0.80
N ALA A 18 -10.62 17.42 -0.44
CA ALA A 18 -11.14 16.82 0.79
C ALA A 18 -10.60 17.56 2.03
N PHE A 19 -9.31 17.89 2.05
CA PHE A 19 -8.73 18.71 3.12
C PHE A 19 -9.36 20.11 3.18
N LYS A 20 -9.56 20.77 2.03
CA LYS A 20 -10.21 22.08 1.97
C LYS A 20 -11.62 22.06 2.54
N TRP A 21 -12.39 21.01 2.26
CA TRP A 21 -13.78 20.90 2.73
C TRP A 21 -13.88 20.44 4.18
N SER A 22 -12.93 19.65 4.67
CA SER A 22 -12.96 19.09 6.03
C SER A 22 -12.22 19.97 7.06
N SER A 23 -11.44 20.99 6.63
CA SER A 23 -10.67 21.85 7.54
C SER A 23 -11.22 23.27 7.61
N ASP A 24 -11.10 23.88 8.79
CA ASP A 24 -11.38 25.30 9.00
C ASP A 24 -10.21 26.15 8.47
N GLN A 25 -10.25 26.47 7.16
CA GLN A 25 -9.20 27.24 6.49
C GLN A 25 -8.95 28.62 7.11
N PRO A 26 -9.99 29.42 7.47
CA PRO A 26 -9.82 30.71 8.17
C PRO A 26 -9.07 30.54 9.51
N ALA A 27 -9.44 29.55 10.31
CA ALA A 27 -8.79 29.29 11.61
C ALA A 27 -7.32 28.85 11.44
N LEU A 28 -7.01 28.05 10.42
CA LEU A 28 -5.64 27.65 10.09
C LEU A 28 -4.79 28.85 9.70
N VAL A 29 -5.30 29.73 8.85
CA VAL A 29 -4.61 30.98 8.45
C VAL A 29 -4.40 31.89 9.65
N ALA A 30 -5.41 32.05 10.51
CA ALA A 30 -5.30 32.86 11.72
C ALA A 30 -4.24 32.31 12.69
N ALA A 31 -4.23 31.00 12.93
CA ALA A 31 -3.23 30.35 13.78
C ALA A 31 -1.82 30.53 13.24
N LYS A 32 -1.63 30.38 11.92
CA LYS A 32 -0.33 30.58 11.27
C LYS A 32 0.16 32.01 11.36
N ARG A 33 -0.73 33.02 11.16
CA ARG A 33 -0.40 34.45 11.32
C ARG A 33 -0.01 34.76 12.76
N ALA A 34 -0.76 34.26 13.74
CA ALA A 34 -0.46 34.47 15.16
C ALA A 34 0.88 33.87 15.56
N MET A 35 1.21 32.66 15.06
CA MET A 35 2.52 32.05 15.26
C MET A 35 3.66 32.90 14.65
N GLN A 36 3.47 33.42 13.44
CA GLN A 36 4.44 34.31 12.80
C GLN A 36 4.62 35.61 13.58
N ALA A 37 3.53 36.24 14.07
CA ALA A 37 3.60 37.42 14.90
C ALA A 37 4.41 37.18 16.17
N ALA A 38 4.18 36.09 16.89
CA ALA A 38 4.94 35.73 18.09
C ALA A 38 6.43 35.48 17.80
N ILE A 39 6.78 34.92 16.64
CA ILE A 39 8.18 34.77 16.20
C ILE A 39 8.82 36.13 15.94
N PHE A 40 8.10 37.10 15.35
CA PHE A 40 8.62 38.46 15.19
C PHE A 40 8.79 39.17 16.52
N GLU A 41 7.88 38.99 17.48
CA GLU A 41 7.98 39.54 18.83
C GLU A 41 9.24 39.01 19.56
N MET A 42 9.54 37.73 19.45
CA MET A 42 10.79 37.13 19.98
C MET A 42 12.06 37.79 19.39
N ARG A 43 12.01 38.19 18.12
CA ARG A 43 13.16 38.87 17.47
C ARG A 43 13.29 40.33 17.87
N LEU A 44 12.17 40.98 18.15
CA LEU A 44 12.13 42.40 18.49
C LEU A 44 12.54 42.68 19.94
N PHE A 45 12.14 41.79 20.85
CA PHE A 45 12.38 41.92 22.32
C PHE A 45 13.37 40.87 22.85
N ASN A 46 14.46 40.65 22.12
CA ASN A 46 15.45 39.60 22.46
C ASN A 46 16.29 39.96 23.74
N ASP A 47 16.29 41.19 24.16
CA ASP A 47 16.94 41.75 25.33
C ASP A 47 16.09 41.63 26.63
N ASP A 48 14.78 41.42 26.51
CA ASP A 48 13.85 41.18 27.62
C ASP A 48 13.53 39.69 27.78
N LEU A 49 14.15 39.02 28.76
CA LEU A 49 13.94 37.60 29.01
C LEU A 49 12.50 37.24 29.34
N ALA A 50 11.76 38.13 30.02
CA ALA A 50 10.37 37.88 30.37
C ALA A 50 9.45 37.99 29.11
N ALA A 51 9.73 38.93 28.22
CA ALA A 51 9.06 39.06 26.93
C ALA A 51 9.37 37.87 26.05
N LEU A 52 10.64 37.44 25.98
CA LEU A 52 11.07 36.28 25.20
C LEU A 52 10.35 34.98 25.65
N LEU A 53 10.29 34.71 26.96
CA LEU A 53 9.60 33.51 27.46
C LEU A 53 8.10 33.54 27.22
N ARG A 54 7.44 34.71 27.29
CA ARG A 54 6.02 34.84 26.94
C ARG A 54 5.78 34.58 25.46
N ALA A 55 6.55 35.20 24.57
CA ALA A 55 6.45 35.02 23.14
C ALA A 55 6.72 33.55 22.73
N GLN A 56 7.68 32.88 23.38
CA GLN A 56 7.92 31.44 23.17
C GLN A 56 6.70 30.59 23.57
N GLY A 57 6.06 30.90 24.69
CA GLY A 57 4.82 30.25 25.14
C GLY A 57 3.68 30.47 24.14
N GLU A 58 3.58 31.66 23.54
CA GLU A 58 2.58 31.97 22.51
C GLU A 58 2.85 31.23 21.21
N VAL A 59 4.10 31.17 20.76
CA VAL A 59 4.49 30.33 19.59
C VAL A 59 4.04 28.89 19.81
N PHE A 60 4.36 28.32 20.97
CA PHE A 60 4.00 26.95 21.31
C PHE A 60 2.46 26.74 21.30
N ARG A 61 1.71 27.63 21.95
CA ARG A 61 0.25 27.59 22.02
C ARG A 61 -0.38 27.66 20.61
N HIS A 62 0.08 28.60 19.76
CA HIS A 62 -0.43 28.76 18.39
C HIS A 62 -0.01 27.58 17.49
N THR A 63 1.19 27.04 17.68
CA THR A 63 1.63 25.81 17.00
C THR A 63 0.73 24.61 17.35
N LEU A 64 0.44 24.45 18.64
CA LEU A 64 -0.45 23.36 19.10
C LEU A 64 -1.86 23.52 18.57
N ARG A 65 -2.38 24.74 18.53
CA ARG A 65 -3.68 25.05 17.92
C ARG A 65 -3.68 24.74 16.42
N TYR A 66 -2.64 25.14 15.71
CA TYR A 66 -2.49 24.83 14.27
C TYR A 66 -2.44 23.32 14.03
N LEU A 67 -1.64 22.58 14.80
CA LEU A 67 -1.56 21.13 14.71
C LEU A 67 -2.92 20.47 14.96
N ARG A 68 -3.65 20.89 16.00
CA ARG A 68 -4.98 20.34 16.30
C ARG A 68 -5.97 20.59 15.16
N LEU A 69 -5.96 21.79 14.56
CA LEU A 69 -6.85 22.14 13.44
C LEU A 69 -6.49 21.37 12.15
N SER A 70 -5.22 21.08 11.92
CA SER A 70 -4.77 20.35 10.73
C SER A 70 -4.84 18.82 10.91
N LEU A 71 -4.70 18.34 12.14
CA LEU A 71 -4.64 16.90 12.42
C LEU A 71 -5.99 16.20 12.21
N ALA A 72 -7.10 16.83 12.62
CA ALA A 72 -8.43 16.26 12.48
C ALA A 72 -8.77 15.89 11.01
N PRO A 73 -8.69 16.82 10.03
CA PRO A 73 -8.92 16.48 8.63
C PRO A 73 -7.89 15.49 8.09
N THR A 74 -6.62 15.55 8.54
CA THR A 74 -5.57 14.64 8.11
C THR A 74 -5.89 13.19 8.53
N LEU A 75 -6.34 12.98 9.78
CA LEU A 75 -6.72 11.65 10.28
C LEU A 75 -7.88 11.04 9.46
N TRP A 76 -8.87 11.85 9.08
CA TRP A 76 -9.95 11.40 8.21
C TRP A 76 -9.46 10.97 6.83
N LEU A 77 -8.43 11.61 6.29
CA LEU A 77 -7.85 11.28 5.00
C LEU A 77 -6.96 10.03 5.03
N ILE A 78 -6.40 9.66 6.17
CA ILE A 78 -5.55 8.47 6.29
C ILE A 78 -6.31 7.21 5.91
N VAL A 79 -7.55 7.03 6.35
CA VAL A 79 -8.34 5.82 6.09
C VAL A 79 -8.56 5.58 4.60
N PRO A 80 -9.11 6.52 3.81
CA PRO A 80 -9.29 6.31 2.37
C PRO A 80 -7.94 6.22 1.62
N MET A 81 -6.89 6.91 2.10
CA MET A 81 -5.55 6.79 1.51
C MET A 81 -4.95 5.40 1.71
N LEU A 82 -5.07 4.81 2.90
CA LEU A 82 -4.63 3.44 3.16
C LEU A 82 -5.42 2.44 2.33
N ALA A 83 -6.74 2.59 2.24
CA ALA A 83 -7.58 1.74 1.39
C ALA A 83 -7.16 1.83 -0.09
N LEU A 84 -6.86 3.03 -0.58
CA LEU A 84 -6.35 3.23 -1.93
C LEU A 84 -4.99 2.57 -2.14
N LEU A 85 -4.04 2.73 -1.20
CA LEU A 85 -2.73 2.10 -1.27
C LEU A 85 -2.85 0.57 -1.30
N LEU A 86 -3.65 -0.02 -0.42
CA LEU A 86 -3.89 -1.46 -0.40
C LEU A 86 -4.48 -1.95 -1.72
N HIS A 87 -5.45 -1.22 -2.28
CA HIS A 87 -6.05 -1.61 -3.55
C HIS A 87 -5.07 -1.49 -4.74
N MET A 88 -4.25 -0.44 -4.74
CA MET A 88 -3.26 -0.20 -5.80
C MET A 88 -2.05 -1.13 -5.71
N GLU A 89 -1.75 -1.72 -4.54
CA GLU A 89 -0.70 -2.72 -4.36
C GLU A 89 -0.83 -3.86 -5.39
N PHE A 90 -2.05 -4.35 -5.61
CA PHE A 90 -2.33 -5.45 -6.55
C PHE A 90 -2.11 -5.07 -8.03
N HIS A 91 -2.05 -3.78 -8.35
CA HIS A 91 -1.80 -3.28 -9.72
C HIS A 91 -0.35 -2.87 -9.94
N PHE A 92 0.26 -2.22 -8.95
CA PHE A 92 1.57 -1.58 -9.09
C PHE A 92 2.67 -2.22 -8.25
N GLY A 93 2.32 -2.95 -7.19
CA GLY A 93 3.29 -3.53 -6.25
C GLY A 93 4.08 -4.71 -6.84
N TYR A 94 3.46 -5.46 -7.75
CA TYR A 94 4.05 -6.67 -8.27
C TYR A 94 4.46 -6.52 -9.74
N ALA A 95 5.67 -6.98 -10.05
CA ALA A 95 6.10 -7.18 -11.43
C ALA A 95 5.43 -8.43 -12.01
N GLY A 96 5.37 -8.52 -13.35
CA GLY A 96 4.86 -9.70 -14.03
C GLY A 96 5.78 -10.90 -13.86
N LEU A 97 5.20 -12.08 -13.92
CA LEU A 97 5.97 -13.28 -14.18
C LEU A 97 6.28 -13.34 -15.67
N THR A 98 7.56 -13.52 -16.00
CA THR A 98 8.01 -13.68 -17.38
C THR A 98 7.93 -15.15 -17.80
N THR A 99 7.66 -15.37 -19.09
CA THR A 99 7.65 -16.71 -19.66
C THR A 99 9.03 -17.34 -19.54
N GLY A 100 9.09 -18.57 -19.04
CA GLY A 100 10.34 -19.31 -18.85
C GLY A 100 11.04 -19.08 -17.50
N GLU A 101 10.64 -18.07 -16.72
CA GLU A 101 11.18 -17.88 -15.37
C GLU A 101 10.42 -18.71 -14.33
N PRO A 102 11.13 -19.34 -13.38
CA PRO A 102 10.48 -20.13 -12.34
C PRO A 102 9.81 -19.23 -11.31
N ALA A 103 8.66 -19.66 -10.80
CA ALA A 103 7.97 -19.05 -9.69
C ALA A 103 7.62 -20.07 -8.62
N LEU A 104 7.38 -19.61 -7.40
CA LEU A 104 7.00 -20.48 -6.29
C LEU A 104 5.50 -20.32 -5.99
N VAL A 105 4.83 -21.45 -5.84
CA VAL A 105 3.49 -21.55 -5.28
C VAL A 105 3.62 -22.13 -3.88
N LYS A 106 3.06 -21.44 -2.90
CA LYS A 106 3.15 -21.81 -1.49
C LYS A 106 1.75 -22.04 -0.94
N LEU A 107 1.57 -23.12 -0.23
CA LEU A 107 0.37 -23.41 0.55
C LEU A 107 0.74 -23.34 2.03
N ARG A 108 0.17 -22.37 2.75
CA ARG A 108 0.39 -22.22 4.21
C ARG A 108 -0.72 -22.91 4.97
N PHE A 109 -0.34 -23.68 5.99
CA PHE A 109 -1.26 -24.43 6.85
C PHE A 109 -1.08 -24.08 8.33
N ASP A 110 -2.18 -24.18 9.13
CA ASP A 110 -2.20 -23.85 10.56
C ASP A 110 -2.16 -25.06 11.48
N GLY A 111 -1.87 -26.23 10.96
CA GLY A 111 -1.83 -27.48 11.71
C GLY A 111 -0.79 -28.44 11.17
N ALA A 112 -1.11 -29.73 11.20
CA ALA A 112 -0.29 -30.75 10.55
C ALA A 112 -0.41 -30.62 9.03
N ALA A 113 0.72 -30.80 8.33
CA ALA A 113 0.74 -30.83 6.88
C ALA A 113 -0.10 -32.01 6.36
N LEU A 114 -1.09 -31.71 5.53
CA LEU A 114 -1.86 -32.72 4.82
C LEU A 114 -1.20 -33.00 3.46
N PRO A 115 -1.34 -34.23 2.92
CA PRO A 115 -0.89 -34.52 1.58
C PRO A 115 -1.55 -33.56 0.58
N ALA A 116 -0.75 -32.81 -0.15
CA ALA A 116 -1.23 -31.87 -1.15
C ALA A 116 -0.49 -32.08 -2.47
N SER A 117 -1.21 -31.90 -3.59
CA SER A 117 -0.63 -31.91 -4.92
C SER A 117 -1.09 -30.68 -5.69
N LEU A 118 -0.23 -30.21 -6.59
CA LEU A 118 -0.51 -29.06 -7.47
C LEU A 118 -0.74 -29.59 -8.89
N GLU A 119 -1.90 -29.28 -9.43
CA GLU A 119 -2.26 -29.48 -10.84
C GLU A 119 -2.21 -28.12 -11.56
N ALA A 120 -1.55 -28.07 -12.71
CA ALA A 120 -1.44 -26.88 -13.53
C ALA A 120 -1.84 -27.20 -14.99
N PRO A 121 -2.35 -26.19 -15.73
CA PRO A 121 -2.60 -26.32 -17.17
C PRO A 121 -1.30 -26.63 -17.95
N ALA A 122 -1.42 -27.21 -19.15
CA ALA A 122 -0.26 -27.60 -19.96
C ALA A 122 0.74 -26.46 -20.27
N ALA A 123 0.27 -25.20 -20.23
CA ALA A 123 1.11 -24.03 -20.40
C ALA A 123 1.96 -23.67 -19.17
N VAL A 124 1.80 -24.38 -18.05
CA VAL A 124 2.54 -24.16 -16.80
C VAL A 124 3.11 -25.48 -16.33
N GLY A 125 4.43 -25.65 -16.46
CA GLY A 125 5.13 -26.85 -15.96
C GLY A 125 5.26 -26.80 -14.44
N VAL A 126 4.95 -27.91 -13.75
CA VAL A 126 5.29 -28.11 -12.33
C VAL A 126 6.62 -28.83 -12.27
N GLU A 127 7.69 -28.13 -11.84
CA GLU A 127 9.06 -28.64 -11.88
C GLU A 127 9.41 -29.51 -10.68
N THR A 128 8.76 -29.30 -9.54
CA THR A 128 9.06 -30.05 -8.31
C THR A 128 7.80 -30.62 -7.69
N PRO A 129 7.89 -31.80 -7.05
CA PRO A 129 6.83 -32.22 -6.13
C PRO A 129 6.70 -31.22 -4.98
N GLY A 130 5.61 -31.30 -4.23
CA GLY A 130 5.41 -30.45 -3.04
C GLY A 130 6.46 -30.72 -1.97
N VAL A 131 7.25 -29.69 -1.66
CA VAL A 131 8.26 -29.74 -0.59
C VAL A 131 7.63 -29.18 0.68
N VAL A 132 7.55 -29.99 1.72
CA VAL A 132 7.01 -29.57 3.02
C VAL A 132 8.12 -28.87 3.80
N LEU A 133 7.86 -27.66 4.25
CA LEU A 133 8.72 -26.84 5.13
C LEU A 133 8.03 -26.71 6.51
N PRO A 134 8.31 -27.63 7.45
CA PRO A 134 7.60 -27.67 8.74
C PRO A 134 7.85 -26.42 9.59
N SER A 135 9.04 -25.81 9.53
CA SER A 135 9.41 -24.59 10.24
C SER A 135 8.57 -23.38 9.83
N GLU A 136 8.21 -23.30 8.56
CA GLU A 136 7.43 -22.22 7.97
C GLU A 136 5.95 -22.56 7.85
N ARG A 137 5.58 -23.82 8.12
CA ARG A 137 4.23 -24.36 7.92
C ARG A 137 3.75 -24.17 6.48
N GLU A 138 4.64 -24.43 5.52
CA GLU A 138 4.37 -24.25 4.10
C GLU A 138 4.64 -25.56 3.32
N ILE A 139 3.87 -25.76 2.26
CA ILE A 139 4.18 -26.68 1.18
C ILE A 139 4.48 -25.83 -0.05
N VAL A 140 5.62 -26.07 -0.68
CA VAL A 140 6.13 -25.23 -1.76
C VAL A 140 6.31 -26.06 -3.02
N TRP A 141 5.79 -25.55 -4.14
CA TRP A 141 6.01 -26.07 -5.50
C TRP A 141 6.75 -25.03 -6.32
N ARG A 142 7.61 -25.51 -7.20
CA ARG A 142 8.24 -24.66 -8.22
C ARG A 142 7.52 -24.90 -9.54
N ILE A 143 7.03 -23.82 -10.13
CA ILE A 143 6.36 -23.83 -11.42
C ILE A 143 7.16 -23.02 -12.43
N ARG A 144 6.99 -23.35 -13.72
CA ARG A 144 7.56 -22.60 -14.85
C ARG A 144 6.49 -22.36 -15.91
N PRO A 145 6.03 -21.11 -16.11
CA PRO A 145 5.11 -20.79 -17.19
C PRO A 145 5.83 -20.82 -18.54
N HIS A 146 5.22 -21.47 -19.53
CA HIS A 146 5.74 -21.59 -20.91
C HIS A 146 5.10 -20.59 -21.87
N ALA A 147 3.96 -19.99 -21.50
CA ALA A 147 3.28 -18.99 -22.30
C ALA A 147 2.67 -17.90 -21.41
N ALA A 148 2.52 -16.68 -21.97
CA ALA A 148 1.77 -15.61 -21.33
C ALA A 148 0.27 -15.92 -21.32
N GLY A 149 -0.44 -15.52 -20.26
CA GLY A 149 -1.86 -15.75 -20.10
C GLY A 149 -2.32 -15.75 -18.65
N ALA A 150 -3.61 -15.93 -18.43
CA ALA A 150 -4.21 -16.19 -17.13
C ALA A 150 -4.52 -17.68 -17.00
N TYR A 151 -4.07 -18.28 -15.91
CA TYR A 151 -4.18 -19.72 -15.68
C TYR A 151 -4.78 -19.98 -14.31
N ASP A 152 -5.61 -21.02 -14.22
CA ASP A 152 -6.13 -21.49 -12.94
C ASP A 152 -5.36 -22.74 -12.50
N LEU A 153 -4.57 -22.56 -11.44
CA LEU A 153 -3.89 -23.64 -10.72
C LEU A 153 -4.87 -24.31 -9.77
N ARG A 154 -4.76 -25.62 -9.61
CA ARG A 154 -5.60 -26.42 -8.70
C ARG A 154 -4.74 -27.11 -7.67
N VAL A 155 -4.97 -26.79 -6.41
CA VAL A 155 -4.34 -27.46 -5.27
C VAL A 155 -5.30 -28.52 -4.75
N HIS A 156 -4.92 -29.78 -4.83
CA HIS A 156 -5.68 -30.90 -4.29
C HIS A 156 -5.22 -31.16 -2.87
N LEU A 157 -6.14 -31.14 -1.93
CA LEU A 157 -5.88 -31.33 -0.50
C LEU A 157 -7.00 -32.17 0.13
N GLY A 158 -6.69 -33.39 0.58
CA GLY A 158 -7.63 -34.23 1.33
C GLY A 158 -8.99 -34.43 0.65
N GLY A 159 -9.03 -34.52 -0.68
CA GLY A 159 -10.27 -34.65 -1.47
C GLY A 159 -10.94 -33.32 -1.85
N THR A 160 -10.45 -32.19 -1.40
CA THR A 160 -10.92 -30.85 -1.78
C THR A 160 -9.99 -30.26 -2.85
N VAL A 161 -10.57 -29.55 -3.82
CA VAL A 161 -9.82 -28.84 -4.87
C VAL A 161 -9.94 -27.33 -4.66
N LEU A 162 -8.80 -26.68 -4.51
CA LEU A 162 -8.70 -25.25 -4.28
C LEU A 162 -8.09 -24.57 -5.52
N GLY A 163 -8.80 -23.63 -6.11
CA GLY A 163 -8.31 -22.84 -7.26
C GLY A 163 -7.38 -21.72 -6.81
N LYS A 164 -6.40 -21.38 -7.64
CA LYS A 164 -5.55 -20.18 -7.49
C LYS A 164 -5.23 -19.60 -8.86
N THR A 165 -5.55 -18.34 -9.07
CA THR A 165 -5.28 -17.66 -10.34
C THR A 165 -3.82 -17.27 -10.45
N LEU A 166 -3.18 -17.67 -11.55
CA LEU A 166 -1.83 -17.30 -11.96
C LEU A 166 -1.91 -16.39 -13.18
N LEU A 167 -1.36 -15.18 -13.10
CA LEU A 167 -1.24 -14.26 -14.23
C LEU A 167 0.22 -14.15 -14.70
N VAL A 168 0.48 -14.60 -15.91
CA VAL A 168 1.78 -14.50 -16.59
C VAL A 168 1.70 -13.40 -17.63
N SER A 169 2.23 -12.22 -17.33
CA SER A 169 2.15 -11.05 -18.20
C SER A 169 3.09 -9.95 -17.72
N ASP A 170 3.80 -9.29 -18.62
CA ASP A 170 4.64 -8.12 -18.33
C ASP A 170 3.83 -6.81 -18.19
N ALA A 171 2.57 -6.82 -18.64
CA ALA A 171 1.70 -5.66 -18.55
C ALA A 171 1.35 -5.32 -17.11
N VAL A 172 1.04 -4.04 -16.86
CA VAL A 172 0.45 -3.60 -15.59
C VAL A 172 -0.99 -4.14 -15.54
N ALA A 173 -1.21 -5.12 -14.70
CA ALA A 173 -2.51 -5.75 -14.51
C ALA A 173 -2.69 -6.10 -13.03
N ARG A 174 -3.94 -6.23 -12.61
CA ARG A 174 -4.26 -6.68 -11.25
C ARG A 174 -3.76 -8.10 -11.04
N ARG A 175 -2.89 -8.28 -10.06
CA ARG A 175 -2.36 -9.59 -9.67
C ARG A 175 -2.94 -10.00 -8.34
N SER A 176 -3.10 -11.30 -8.17
CA SER A 176 -3.51 -11.90 -6.90
C SER A 176 -2.35 -12.71 -6.33
N PRO A 177 -1.46 -12.09 -5.54
CA PRO A 177 -0.35 -12.84 -4.93
C PRO A 177 -0.85 -13.82 -3.89
N VAL A 178 -1.87 -13.45 -3.12
CA VAL A 178 -2.38 -14.23 -1.99
C VAL A 178 -3.87 -14.49 -2.16
N ARG A 179 -4.29 -15.75 -2.02
CA ARG A 179 -5.68 -16.14 -1.74
C ARG A 179 -5.77 -16.46 -0.25
N PRO A 180 -6.40 -15.58 0.57
CA PRO A 180 -6.40 -15.71 2.01
C PRO A 180 -7.46 -16.70 2.51
N ASP A 181 -7.42 -16.99 3.80
CA ASP A 181 -8.48 -17.65 4.55
C ASP A 181 -9.77 -16.79 4.65
N ALA A 182 -10.75 -17.30 5.40
CA ALA A 182 -12.04 -16.65 5.57
C ALA A 182 -12.05 -15.55 6.67
N GLU A 183 -10.92 -15.17 7.26
CA GLU A 183 -10.86 -14.09 8.23
C GLU A 183 -11.14 -12.73 7.56
N LEU A 184 -12.00 -11.91 8.18
CA LEU A 184 -12.42 -10.61 7.62
C LEU A 184 -11.23 -9.67 7.34
N LEU A 185 -10.24 -9.64 8.24
CA LEU A 185 -9.06 -8.80 8.06
C LEU A 185 -8.24 -9.23 6.84
N ASN A 186 -8.04 -10.54 6.68
CA ASN A 186 -7.30 -11.10 5.56
C ASN A 186 -8.03 -10.89 4.23
N GLN A 187 -9.36 -10.98 4.22
CA GLN A 187 -10.17 -10.65 3.03
C GLN A 187 -10.09 -9.16 2.68
N LEU A 188 -10.04 -8.27 3.67
CA LEU A 188 -9.89 -6.84 3.44
C LEU A 188 -8.50 -6.49 2.90
N LEU A 189 -7.45 -7.15 3.40
CA LEU A 189 -6.08 -6.96 2.95
C LEU A 189 -5.81 -7.56 1.57
N TYR A 190 -6.48 -8.68 1.22
CA TYR A 190 -6.28 -9.41 -0.05
C TYR A 190 -7.59 -9.62 -0.82
N PRO A 191 -8.26 -8.56 -1.28
CA PRO A 191 -9.57 -8.64 -1.92
C PRO A 191 -9.51 -9.12 -3.38
N SER A 192 -8.41 -9.71 -3.82
CA SER A 192 -8.20 -10.07 -5.23
C SER A 192 -8.89 -11.35 -5.66
N GLU A 193 -9.09 -12.28 -4.74
CA GLU A 193 -9.75 -13.57 -4.96
C GLU A 193 -10.72 -13.89 -3.82
N PRO A 194 -11.75 -14.73 -4.08
CA PRO A 194 -12.60 -15.23 -3.00
C PRO A 194 -11.77 -15.97 -1.96
N PRO A 195 -12.08 -15.84 -0.67
CA PRO A 195 -11.33 -16.51 0.39
C PRO A 195 -11.36 -18.03 0.26
N LEU A 196 -10.45 -18.69 0.95
CA LEU A 196 -10.46 -20.14 1.10
C LEU A 196 -11.70 -20.57 1.91
N PRO A 197 -12.27 -21.76 1.65
CA PRO A 197 -13.39 -22.25 2.42
C PRO A 197 -13.04 -22.34 3.90
N GLY A 198 -13.94 -21.85 4.76
CA GLY A 198 -13.75 -21.92 6.21
C GLY A 198 -13.73 -23.36 6.73
N GLY A 199 -13.08 -23.56 7.88
CA GLY A 199 -13.00 -24.88 8.54
C GLY A 199 -11.86 -25.79 8.08
N MET A 200 -11.04 -25.32 7.14
CA MET A 200 -9.76 -25.98 6.80
C MET A 200 -8.63 -25.38 7.62
N SER A 201 -7.66 -26.22 8.01
CA SER A 201 -6.42 -25.77 8.66
C SER A 201 -5.45 -25.15 7.65
N LEU A 202 -5.94 -24.16 6.86
CA LEU A 202 -5.20 -23.47 5.82
C LEU A 202 -5.31 -21.96 6.03
N SER A 203 -4.18 -21.28 5.97
CA SER A 203 -4.13 -19.80 6.09
C SER A 203 -4.11 -19.10 4.74
N ALA A 204 -3.40 -19.63 3.74
CA ALA A 204 -3.29 -18.96 2.44
C ALA A 204 -2.72 -19.87 1.33
N ILE A 205 -3.06 -19.53 0.08
CA ILE A 205 -2.32 -19.96 -1.11
C ILE A 205 -1.64 -18.74 -1.71
N THR A 206 -0.32 -18.77 -1.85
CA THR A 206 0.50 -17.64 -2.29
C THR A 206 1.25 -17.98 -3.56
N ILE A 207 1.31 -17.03 -4.50
CA ILE A 207 2.23 -17.08 -5.65
C ILE A 207 3.27 -15.98 -5.44
N ALA A 208 4.55 -16.35 -5.45
CA ALA A 208 5.65 -15.41 -5.28
C ALA A 208 5.86 -14.61 -6.57
N TYR A 209 5.13 -13.49 -6.72
CA TYR A 209 5.41 -12.50 -7.75
C TYR A 209 6.59 -11.62 -7.32
N PRO A 210 7.50 -11.26 -8.25
CA PRO A 210 8.55 -10.30 -7.95
C PRO A 210 7.96 -8.92 -7.56
N GLU A 211 8.58 -8.23 -6.64
CA GLU A 211 8.19 -6.86 -6.31
C GLU A 211 8.60 -5.92 -7.44
N ARG A 212 7.75 -4.93 -7.73
CA ARG A 212 8.05 -3.90 -8.72
C ARG A 212 8.78 -2.75 -8.07
N GLY A 213 10.08 -2.64 -8.35
CA GLY A 213 10.89 -1.48 -8.00
C GLY A 213 11.05 -0.50 -9.16
N PHE A 214 11.27 0.76 -8.83
CA PHE A 214 11.62 1.83 -9.75
C PHE A 214 12.99 2.39 -9.39
N VAL A 215 13.90 2.45 -10.35
CA VAL A 215 15.21 3.08 -10.13
C VAL A 215 15.05 4.59 -10.31
N VAL A 216 15.19 5.33 -9.21
CA VAL A 216 15.13 6.80 -9.19
C VAL A 216 16.42 7.31 -8.58
N ALA A 217 17.20 8.07 -9.33
CA ALA A 217 18.50 8.61 -8.92
C ALA A 217 19.47 7.53 -8.36
N GLY A 218 19.44 6.31 -8.93
CA GLY A 218 20.29 5.19 -8.51
C GLY A 218 19.75 4.37 -7.32
N TRP A 219 18.63 4.75 -6.76
CA TRP A 219 17.98 4.05 -5.63
C TRP A 219 16.79 3.22 -6.13
N ASN A 220 16.70 1.98 -5.68
CA ASN A 220 15.54 1.16 -5.97
C ASN A 220 14.42 1.49 -4.96
N ILE A 221 13.41 2.20 -5.42
CA ILE A 221 12.28 2.66 -4.61
C ILE A 221 11.05 1.86 -5.01
N GLY A 222 10.34 1.30 -4.04
CA GLY A 222 9.06 0.65 -4.28
C GLY A 222 8.02 1.62 -4.88
N TRP A 223 7.04 1.08 -5.56
CA TRP A 223 5.98 1.87 -6.23
C TRP A 223 5.27 2.84 -5.28
N SER A 224 5.01 2.42 -4.03
CA SER A 224 4.35 3.25 -3.01
C SER A 224 5.17 4.48 -2.62
N GLY A 225 6.50 4.34 -2.52
CA GLY A 225 7.41 5.46 -2.27
C GLY A 225 7.39 6.49 -3.40
N VAL A 226 7.44 6.03 -4.66
CA VAL A 226 7.33 6.90 -5.84
C VAL A 226 5.96 7.57 -5.89
N TYR A 227 4.89 6.83 -5.64
CA TYR A 227 3.53 7.36 -5.61
C TYR A 227 3.34 8.45 -4.55
N LEU A 228 3.78 8.21 -3.31
CA LEU A 228 3.68 9.18 -2.22
C LEU A 228 4.52 10.43 -2.51
N ALA A 229 5.73 10.27 -3.02
CA ALA A 229 6.60 11.39 -3.39
C ALA A 229 5.96 12.25 -4.50
N LEU A 230 5.44 11.64 -5.55
CA LEU A 230 4.74 12.35 -6.62
C LEU A 230 3.46 13.04 -6.12
N THR A 231 2.67 12.35 -5.29
CA THR A 231 1.45 12.91 -4.70
C THR A 231 1.78 14.13 -3.85
N LEU A 232 2.83 14.07 -3.04
CA LEU A 232 3.30 15.21 -2.23
C LEU A 232 3.76 16.38 -3.11
N VAL A 233 4.55 16.12 -4.14
CA VAL A 233 5.02 17.16 -5.09
C VAL A 233 3.82 17.83 -5.76
N PHE A 234 2.86 17.07 -6.28
CA PHE A 234 1.65 17.64 -6.89
C PHE A 234 0.80 18.39 -5.89
N ALA A 235 0.62 17.88 -4.67
CA ALA A 235 -0.12 18.58 -3.62
C ALA A 235 0.53 19.93 -3.27
N LEU A 236 1.86 19.97 -3.12
CA LEU A 236 2.60 21.20 -2.85
C LEU A 236 2.52 22.21 -4.01
N ALA A 237 2.59 21.74 -5.24
CA ALA A 237 2.46 22.59 -6.43
C ALA A 237 1.04 23.16 -6.58
N LEU A 238 0.03 22.35 -6.30
CA LEU A 238 -1.38 22.69 -6.51
C LEU A 238 -2.03 23.39 -5.29
N LYS A 239 -1.42 23.38 -4.10
CA LYS A 239 -2.04 23.97 -2.89
C LYS A 239 -2.43 25.45 -3.07
N ARG A 240 -1.61 26.25 -3.78
CA ARG A 240 -1.88 27.68 -4.03
C ARG A 240 -3.09 27.90 -4.94
N PRO A 241 -3.15 27.29 -6.16
CA PRO A 241 -4.34 27.41 -7.04
C PRO A 241 -5.64 26.94 -6.35
N PHE A 242 -5.57 25.92 -5.50
CA PHE A 242 -6.74 25.41 -4.76
C PHE A 242 -7.08 26.24 -3.51
N GLY A 243 -6.24 27.21 -3.13
CA GLY A 243 -6.44 28.09 -1.96
C GLY A 243 -6.43 27.29 -0.64
N VAL A 244 -5.59 26.26 -0.55
CA VAL A 244 -5.47 25.44 0.66
C VAL A 244 -4.34 25.99 1.52
N ALA A 245 -4.66 26.33 2.77
CA ALA A 245 -3.70 26.73 3.80
C ALA A 245 -3.13 25.46 4.47
N MET A 246 -1.86 25.18 4.21
CA MET A 246 -1.06 24.15 4.86
C MET A 246 0.21 24.80 5.43
#